data_0b9d6eb09b24b9131cf3f28ef6378d72
#
_entry.id   0b9d6eb09b24b9131cf3f28ef6378d72
#
_cell.length_a   1.000
_cell.length_b   1.000
_cell.length_c   1.000
_cell.angle_alpha   90.00
_cell.angle_beta   90.00
_cell.angle_gamma   90.00
#
_symmetry.space_group_name_H-M   'P 1'
#
loop_
_entity.id
_entity.type
_entity.pdbx_description
1 polymer ?
#
loop_
_entity_poly.entity_id
_entity_poly.type
_entity_poly.pdbx_seq_one_letter_code
_entity_poly.pdbx_strand_id
1 'polypeptide(L)'
;EHGASARPMDPSKKPKRFQQKSTLDASLRLVGYFNPQMFVDMRAMGERHRIEVDACACDLNARLKRKSNKATRESVYSDITGKLASRSMLSICRVQINEKDDDGHKHFVVSLAFDEAAWSKRRSTDGFVLLVAHADLPQSAAEMVALYRAKDAVEKDFETIKSDLELRPVFHHTDPKV
;
A
#
# COMPACT_ATOMS: atom_id res chain seq x y z
N GLU A 1 37.95 -27.47 -18.39
CA GLU A 1 36.98 -26.89 -19.35
C GLU A 1 35.71 -27.70 -19.38
N HIS A 2 34.71 -27.34 -18.57
CA HIS A 2 33.34 -27.81 -18.75
C HIS A 2 32.42 -26.62 -18.68
N GLY A 3 32.13 -26.07 -19.88
CA GLY A 3 31.12 -25.04 -20.07
C GLY A 3 29.72 -25.62 -19.81
N ALA A 4 29.09 -25.20 -18.74
CA ALA A 4 27.67 -25.47 -18.48
C ALA A 4 26.83 -24.59 -19.40
N SER A 5 26.35 -25.17 -20.51
CA SER A 5 25.38 -24.56 -21.40
C SER A 5 24.03 -24.41 -20.69
N ALA A 6 23.67 -23.19 -20.33
CA ALA A 6 22.34 -22.87 -19.83
C ALA A 6 21.33 -23.06 -20.99
N ARG A 7 20.42 -24.01 -20.84
CA ARG A 7 19.31 -24.20 -21.80
C ARG A 7 18.35 -23.00 -21.70
N PRO A 8 17.91 -22.43 -22.83
CA PRO A 8 16.92 -21.35 -22.82
C PRO A 8 15.60 -21.83 -22.23
N MET A 9 15.04 -21.00 -21.34
CA MET A 9 13.77 -21.27 -20.66
C MET A 9 12.62 -21.18 -21.67
N ASP A 10 11.83 -22.26 -21.79
CA ASP A 10 10.66 -22.34 -22.64
C ASP A 10 9.57 -21.36 -22.12
N PRO A 11 9.16 -20.35 -22.90
CA PRO A 11 8.21 -19.33 -22.46
C PRO A 11 6.78 -19.86 -22.27
N SER A 12 6.48 -21.09 -22.72
CA SER A 12 5.17 -21.70 -22.54
C SER A 12 4.99 -22.37 -21.17
N LYS A 13 6.06 -22.56 -20.42
CA LYS A 13 5.99 -23.13 -19.07
C LYS A 13 5.74 -22.01 -18.06
N LYS A 14 4.50 -21.91 -17.59
CA LYS A 14 4.16 -21.10 -16.40
C LYS A 14 5.16 -21.44 -15.29
N PRO A 15 5.73 -20.43 -14.61
CA PRO A 15 6.64 -20.69 -13.52
C PRO A 15 5.94 -21.62 -12.52
N LYS A 16 6.58 -22.76 -12.21
CA LYS A 16 6.07 -23.64 -11.16
C LYS A 16 5.92 -22.77 -9.93
N ARG A 17 4.68 -22.50 -9.51
CA ARG A 17 4.43 -21.94 -8.19
C ARG A 17 5.27 -22.77 -7.24
N PHE A 18 6.20 -22.12 -6.55
CA PHE A 18 6.86 -22.71 -5.42
C PHE A 18 5.75 -23.05 -4.42
N GLN A 19 5.22 -24.24 -4.50
CA GLN A 19 4.50 -24.84 -3.39
C GLN A 19 5.58 -25.16 -2.38
N GLN A 20 5.93 -24.15 -1.60
CA GLN A 20 6.59 -24.35 -0.33
C GLN A 20 5.59 -25.16 0.48
N LYS A 21 5.70 -26.49 0.44
CA LYS A 21 5.17 -27.35 1.51
C LYS A 21 5.84 -26.81 2.76
N SER A 22 5.12 -25.92 3.47
CA SER A 22 5.51 -25.54 4.80
C SER A 22 5.29 -26.77 5.70
N THR A 23 6.29 -27.63 5.78
CA THR A 23 6.52 -28.41 6.99
C THR A 23 7.03 -27.42 8.05
N LEU A 24 6.20 -26.42 8.36
CA LEU A 24 6.40 -25.49 9.45
C LEU A 24 5.86 -26.16 10.72
N ASP A 25 6.55 -27.22 11.15
CA ASP A 25 6.60 -27.65 12.53
C ASP A 25 7.66 -26.84 13.30
N ALA A 26 8.14 -25.77 12.70
CA ALA A 26 9.05 -24.84 13.33
C ALA A 26 8.26 -23.97 14.31
N SER A 27 8.51 -24.10 15.59
CA SER A 27 8.02 -23.17 16.59
C SER A 27 8.52 -21.77 16.24
N LEU A 28 7.57 -20.85 16.02
CA LEU A 28 7.85 -19.45 15.67
C LEU A 28 7.85 -18.63 16.95
N ARG A 29 8.81 -17.72 17.04
CA ARG A 29 8.89 -16.71 18.08
C ARG A 29 8.43 -15.37 17.51
N LEU A 30 7.43 -14.77 18.15
CA LEU A 30 6.90 -13.45 17.79
C LEU A 30 7.45 -12.41 18.76
N VAL A 31 8.00 -11.32 18.21
CA VAL A 31 8.49 -10.18 18.99
C VAL A 31 7.82 -8.93 18.50
N GLY A 32 6.97 -8.36 19.34
CA GLY A 32 6.31 -7.06 19.07
C GLY A 32 7.10 -5.92 19.73
N TYR A 33 7.28 -4.81 19.02
CA TYR A 33 7.81 -3.60 19.61
C TYR A 33 7.08 -2.37 19.07
N PHE A 34 7.15 -1.27 19.84
CA PHE A 34 6.57 0.01 19.46
C PHE A 34 7.65 0.94 18.88
N ASN A 35 7.37 1.54 17.72
CA ASN A 35 8.22 2.54 17.08
C ASN A 35 7.51 3.90 17.12
N PRO A 36 7.94 4.85 17.97
CA PRO A 36 7.29 6.15 18.13
C PRO A 36 7.28 6.98 16.84
N GLN A 37 8.36 6.94 16.05
CA GLN A 37 8.41 7.70 14.79
C GLN A 37 7.40 7.15 13.79
N MET A 38 7.38 5.82 13.61
CA MET A 38 6.41 5.15 12.74
C MET A 38 4.97 5.45 13.16
N PHE A 39 4.71 5.52 14.48
CA PHE A 39 3.40 5.90 15.00
C PHE A 39 2.99 7.30 14.53
N VAL A 40 3.87 8.29 14.67
CA VAL A 40 3.61 9.67 14.23
C VAL A 40 3.37 9.72 12.72
N ASP A 41 4.22 9.06 11.94
CA ASP A 41 4.14 9.05 10.48
C ASP A 41 2.85 8.38 9.98
N MET A 42 2.47 7.24 10.55
CA MET A 42 1.23 6.54 10.22
C MET A 42 0.00 7.38 10.57
N ARG A 43 0.02 8.09 11.71
CA ARG A 43 -1.04 9.02 12.11
C ARG A 43 -1.17 10.19 11.14
N ALA A 44 -0.08 10.83 10.81
CA ALA A 44 -0.06 11.95 9.86
C ALA A 44 -0.52 11.52 8.46
N MET A 45 -0.06 10.34 7.99
CA MET A 45 -0.47 9.79 6.70
C MET A 45 -1.97 9.47 6.68
N GLY A 46 -2.49 8.88 7.75
CA GLY A 46 -3.91 8.55 7.85
C GLY A 46 -4.80 9.80 7.77
N GLU A 47 -4.48 10.86 8.49
CA GLU A 47 -5.22 12.12 8.43
C GLU A 47 -5.12 12.79 7.06
N ARG A 48 -3.95 12.74 6.43
CA ARG A 48 -3.78 13.22 5.04
C ARG A 48 -4.70 12.49 4.09
N HIS A 49 -4.74 11.16 4.15
CA HIS A 49 -5.61 10.36 3.29
C HIS A 49 -7.10 10.70 3.49
N ARG A 50 -7.51 10.97 4.72
CA ARG A 50 -8.89 11.41 5.04
C ARG A 50 -9.21 12.73 4.35
N ILE A 51 -8.35 13.72 4.50
CA ILE A 51 -8.49 15.03 3.84
C ILE A 51 -8.53 14.91 2.32
N GLU A 52 -7.63 14.10 1.74
CA GLU A 52 -7.57 13.89 0.29
C GLU A 52 -8.82 13.21 -0.27
N VAL A 53 -9.40 12.27 0.48
CA VAL A 53 -10.63 11.60 0.06
C VAL A 53 -11.82 12.57 0.09
N ASP A 54 -11.93 13.41 1.11
CA ASP A 54 -12.95 14.46 1.18
C ASP A 54 -12.79 15.46 0.03
N ALA A 55 -11.57 15.90 -0.26
CA ALA A 55 -11.28 16.76 -1.39
C ALA A 55 -11.67 16.11 -2.73
N CYS A 56 -11.35 14.81 -2.92
CA CYS A 56 -11.76 14.06 -4.11
C CYS A 56 -13.28 14.00 -4.27
N ALA A 57 -14.05 13.85 -3.19
CA ALA A 57 -15.51 13.87 -3.24
C ALA A 57 -16.05 15.25 -3.59
N CYS A 58 -15.46 16.31 -3.06
CA CYS A 58 -15.82 17.69 -3.41
C CYS A 58 -15.56 17.98 -4.90
N ASP A 59 -14.39 17.61 -5.42
CA ASP A 59 -14.03 17.80 -6.84
C ASP A 59 -14.94 16.98 -7.75
N LEU A 60 -15.28 15.75 -7.37
CA LEU A 60 -16.21 14.91 -8.11
C LEU A 60 -17.60 15.59 -8.16
N ASN A 61 -18.11 16.06 -7.03
CA ASN A 61 -19.41 16.76 -6.96
C ASN A 61 -19.40 18.02 -7.81
N ALA A 62 -18.32 18.80 -7.83
CA ALA A 62 -18.19 19.98 -8.69
C ALA A 62 -18.24 19.61 -10.19
N ARG A 63 -17.66 18.47 -10.58
CA ARG A 63 -17.74 17.96 -11.96
C ARG A 63 -19.14 17.46 -12.31
N LEU A 64 -19.80 16.74 -11.39
CA LEU A 64 -21.12 16.17 -11.59
C LEU A 64 -22.21 17.23 -11.76
N LYS A 65 -22.05 18.38 -11.12
CA LYS A 65 -22.97 19.53 -11.22
C LYS A 65 -22.99 20.22 -12.60
N ARG A 66 -22.01 19.94 -13.48
CA ARG A 66 -21.94 20.56 -14.80
C ARG A 66 -23.02 19.99 -15.72
N LYS A 67 -23.77 20.85 -16.43
CA LYS A 67 -24.85 20.46 -17.36
C LYS A 67 -24.41 19.51 -18.48
N SER A 68 -23.14 19.55 -18.86
CA SER A 68 -22.54 18.63 -19.86
C SER A 68 -22.22 17.22 -19.34
N ASN A 69 -22.34 17.00 -18.02
CA ASN A 69 -22.01 15.73 -17.43
C ASN A 69 -23.10 14.67 -17.73
N LYS A 70 -22.66 13.51 -18.25
CA LYS A 70 -23.52 12.34 -18.56
C LYS A 70 -23.10 11.11 -17.73
N ALA A 71 -22.47 11.32 -16.58
CA ALA A 71 -22.02 10.21 -15.73
C ALA A 71 -23.20 9.35 -15.28
N THR A 72 -23.02 8.04 -15.29
CA THR A 72 -23.96 7.10 -14.71
C THR A 72 -23.66 6.90 -13.22
N ARG A 73 -24.63 6.40 -12.46
CA ARG A 73 -24.45 6.10 -11.04
C ARG A 73 -23.29 5.12 -10.81
N GLU A 74 -23.17 4.13 -11.70
CA GLU A 74 -22.13 3.10 -11.64
C GLU A 74 -20.74 3.71 -11.90
N SER A 75 -20.61 4.62 -12.86
CA SER A 75 -19.35 5.29 -13.13
C SER A 75 -18.93 6.19 -11.97
N VAL A 76 -19.86 6.91 -11.36
CA VAL A 76 -19.61 7.74 -10.18
C VAL A 76 -19.17 6.88 -8.99
N TYR A 77 -19.85 5.75 -8.76
CA TYR A 77 -19.48 4.81 -7.70
C TYR A 77 -18.09 4.23 -7.91
N SER A 78 -17.76 3.81 -9.14
CA SER A 78 -16.45 3.28 -9.49
C SER A 78 -15.33 4.32 -9.28
N ASP A 79 -15.55 5.57 -9.70
CA ASP A 79 -14.59 6.66 -9.54
C ASP A 79 -14.24 6.91 -8.06
N ILE A 80 -15.26 7.07 -7.22
CA ILE A 80 -15.01 7.38 -5.80
C ILE A 80 -14.46 6.18 -5.04
N THR A 81 -14.95 4.96 -5.30
CA THR A 81 -14.43 3.77 -4.64
C THR A 81 -12.98 3.45 -5.05
N GLY A 82 -12.60 3.72 -6.30
CA GLY A 82 -11.21 3.64 -6.75
C GLY A 82 -10.29 4.59 -5.98
N LYS A 83 -10.74 5.82 -5.69
CA LYS A 83 -10.01 6.79 -4.87
C LYS A 83 -9.90 6.35 -3.40
N LEU A 84 -10.97 5.80 -2.84
CA LEU A 84 -10.96 5.22 -1.49
C LEU A 84 -10.01 4.02 -1.39
N ALA A 85 -10.04 3.12 -2.37
CA ALA A 85 -9.19 1.93 -2.42
C ALA A 85 -7.70 2.30 -2.49
N SER A 86 -7.32 3.26 -3.34
CA SER A 86 -5.92 3.71 -3.48
C SER A 86 -5.32 4.30 -2.20
N ARG A 87 -6.17 4.73 -1.25
CA ARG A 87 -5.79 5.26 0.06
C ARG A 87 -6.10 4.31 1.21
N SER A 88 -6.52 3.08 0.87
CA SER A 88 -6.95 2.06 1.84
C SER A 88 -8.07 2.54 2.77
N MET A 89 -8.99 3.39 2.29
CA MET A 89 -10.08 3.95 3.07
C MET A 89 -11.44 3.26 2.82
N LEU A 90 -11.48 2.28 1.92
CA LEU A 90 -12.73 1.64 1.48
C LEU A 90 -13.48 0.93 2.61
N SER A 91 -12.76 0.36 3.57
CA SER A 91 -13.35 -0.33 4.73
C SER A 91 -13.79 0.62 5.86
N ILE A 92 -13.46 1.90 5.75
CA ILE A 92 -13.66 2.91 6.80
C ILE A 92 -14.71 3.93 6.37
N CYS A 93 -14.94 4.04 5.06
CA CYS A 93 -15.79 5.07 4.50
C CYS A 93 -16.97 4.44 3.72
N ARG A 94 -18.18 4.86 4.05
CA ARG A 94 -19.40 4.48 3.33
C ARG A 94 -19.72 5.55 2.29
N VAL A 95 -19.91 5.11 1.05
CA VAL A 95 -20.27 5.97 -0.07
C VAL A 95 -21.79 5.99 -0.21
N GLN A 96 -22.37 7.18 -0.27
CA GLN A 96 -23.77 7.40 -0.60
C GLN A 96 -23.86 8.27 -1.86
N ILE A 97 -24.68 7.87 -2.83
CA ILE A 97 -24.91 8.60 -4.07
C ILE A 97 -26.40 8.90 -4.16
N ASN A 98 -26.72 10.19 -4.14
CA ASN A 98 -28.06 10.69 -4.23
C ASN A 98 -28.27 11.46 -5.54
N GLU A 99 -29.45 11.45 -6.10
CA GLU A 99 -29.83 12.37 -7.15
C GLU A 99 -30.30 13.70 -6.54
N LYS A 100 -29.86 14.79 -7.12
CA LYS A 100 -30.31 16.13 -6.80
C LYS A 100 -30.81 16.80 -8.07
N ASP A 101 -31.91 17.56 -7.94
CA ASP A 101 -32.45 18.37 -9.01
C ASP A 101 -32.26 19.85 -8.63
N ASP A 102 -31.45 20.55 -9.42
CA ASP A 102 -31.25 21.99 -9.27
C ASP A 102 -31.88 22.67 -10.52
N ASP A 103 -33.07 23.21 -10.36
CA ASP A 103 -33.81 23.94 -11.42
C ASP A 103 -34.00 23.14 -12.73
N GLY A 104 -34.40 21.86 -12.59
CA GLY A 104 -34.63 20.96 -13.74
C GLY A 104 -33.35 20.30 -14.27
N HIS A 105 -32.21 20.51 -13.62
CA HIS A 105 -30.97 19.82 -13.92
C HIS A 105 -30.66 18.74 -12.88
N LYS A 106 -30.93 17.50 -13.27
CA LYS A 106 -30.64 16.32 -12.43
C LYS A 106 -29.15 15.97 -12.49
N HIS A 107 -28.55 15.81 -11.34
CA HIS A 107 -27.17 15.38 -11.20
C HIS A 107 -26.98 14.51 -9.95
N PHE A 108 -25.90 13.71 -9.94
CA PHE A 108 -25.54 12.92 -8.76
C PHE A 108 -24.73 13.75 -7.78
N VAL A 109 -24.95 13.48 -6.49
CA VAL A 109 -24.15 14.04 -5.38
C VAL A 109 -23.61 12.88 -4.56
N VAL A 110 -22.32 12.84 -4.36
CA VAL A 110 -21.60 11.87 -3.55
C VAL A 110 -21.42 12.43 -2.14
N SER A 111 -21.79 11.64 -1.16
CA SER A 111 -21.54 11.90 0.26
C SER A 111 -20.71 10.78 0.84
N LEU A 112 -19.76 11.10 1.69
CA LEU A 112 -18.91 10.17 2.39
C LEU A 112 -19.23 10.21 3.87
N ALA A 113 -19.47 9.03 4.46
CA ALA A 113 -19.68 8.87 5.90
C ALA A 113 -18.54 8.01 6.47
N PHE A 114 -17.72 8.59 7.34
CA PHE A 114 -16.62 7.88 7.99
C PHE A 114 -17.14 7.05 9.17
N ASP A 115 -16.71 5.80 9.25
CA ASP A 115 -16.92 4.93 10.39
C ASP A 115 -15.79 5.14 11.40
N GLU A 116 -16.04 5.97 12.41
CA GLU A 116 -15.03 6.33 13.41
C GLU A 116 -14.60 5.14 14.28
N ALA A 117 -15.48 4.13 14.45
CA ALA A 117 -15.13 2.91 15.19
C ALA A 117 -14.13 2.06 14.37
N ALA A 118 -14.42 1.85 13.08
CA ALA A 118 -13.51 1.16 12.17
C ALA A 118 -12.18 1.92 12.03
N TRP A 119 -12.22 3.24 11.98
CA TRP A 119 -11.04 4.11 11.96
C TRP A 119 -10.19 3.95 13.22
N SER A 120 -10.79 4.04 14.39
CA SER A 120 -10.11 3.84 15.67
C SER A 120 -9.50 2.45 15.79
N LYS A 121 -10.25 1.41 15.40
CA LYS A 121 -9.77 0.03 15.39
C LYS A 121 -8.53 -0.14 14.49
N ARG A 122 -8.56 0.39 13.28
CA ARG A 122 -7.41 0.35 12.36
C ARG A 122 -6.19 1.01 12.98
N ARG A 123 -6.37 2.15 13.64
CA ARG A 123 -5.29 2.94 14.23
C ARG A 123 -4.75 2.39 15.55
N SER A 124 -5.41 1.38 16.13
CA SER A 124 -4.94 0.77 17.39
C SER A 124 -3.58 0.07 17.28
N THR A 125 -3.18 -0.29 16.06
CA THR A 125 -1.89 -0.95 15.76
C THR A 125 -0.84 -0.02 15.17
N ASP A 126 -1.13 1.29 15.03
CA ASP A 126 -0.18 2.26 14.52
C ASP A 126 1.10 2.27 15.38
N GLY A 127 2.25 2.24 14.73
CA GLY A 127 3.55 2.22 15.38
C GLY A 127 3.99 0.87 15.95
N PHE A 128 3.15 -0.16 15.94
CA PHE A 128 3.55 -1.50 16.33
C PHE A 128 4.15 -2.27 15.15
N VAL A 129 5.30 -2.89 15.41
CA VAL A 129 6.00 -3.77 14.46
C VAL A 129 6.06 -5.17 15.05
N LEU A 130 5.77 -6.17 14.23
CA LEU A 130 5.84 -7.57 14.59
C LEU A 130 6.98 -8.24 13.83
N LEU A 131 7.98 -8.72 14.57
CA LEU A 131 9.06 -9.54 14.04
C LEU A 131 8.72 -11.02 14.25
N VAL A 132 8.98 -11.82 13.23
CA VAL A 132 8.81 -13.27 13.26
C VAL A 132 10.20 -13.91 13.13
N ALA A 133 10.55 -14.77 14.03
CA ALA A 133 11.84 -15.45 14.06
C ALA A 133 11.68 -16.93 14.36
N HIS A 134 12.71 -17.72 14.08
CA HIS A 134 12.76 -19.10 14.50
C HIS A 134 12.92 -19.18 16.03
N ALA A 135 12.26 -20.14 16.67
CA ALA A 135 12.28 -20.24 18.13
C ALA A 135 13.69 -20.50 18.69
N ASP A 136 14.52 -21.22 17.93
CA ASP A 136 15.90 -21.62 18.34
C ASP A 136 16.91 -20.47 18.22
N LEU A 137 16.50 -19.28 17.75
CA LEU A 137 17.40 -18.14 17.73
C LEU A 137 17.80 -17.74 19.16
N PRO A 138 19.11 -17.68 19.48
CA PRO A 138 19.59 -17.41 20.83
C PRO A 138 19.36 -15.98 21.30
N GLN A 139 19.12 -15.05 20.35
CA GLN A 139 18.97 -13.64 20.64
C GLN A 139 17.73 -13.37 21.50
N SER A 140 17.86 -12.50 22.48
CA SER A 140 16.75 -11.94 23.23
C SER A 140 15.82 -11.09 22.35
N ALA A 141 14.62 -10.80 22.80
CA ALA A 141 13.70 -9.92 22.09
C ALA A 141 14.31 -8.52 21.83
N ALA A 142 15.03 -7.97 22.80
CA ALA A 142 15.70 -6.68 22.68
C ALA A 142 16.81 -6.69 21.63
N GLU A 143 17.63 -7.75 21.61
CA GLU A 143 18.69 -7.92 20.61
C GLU A 143 18.11 -8.10 19.20
N MET A 144 17.01 -8.82 19.04
CA MET A 144 16.32 -8.97 17.76
C MET A 144 15.81 -7.62 17.23
N VAL A 145 15.21 -6.81 18.10
CA VAL A 145 14.76 -5.45 17.74
C VAL A 145 15.94 -4.57 17.39
N ALA A 146 17.05 -4.64 18.13
CA ALA A 146 18.26 -3.89 17.87
C ALA A 146 18.88 -4.25 16.49
N LEU A 147 18.97 -5.54 16.17
CA LEU A 147 19.44 -6.04 14.88
C LEU A 147 18.56 -5.57 13.71
N TYR A 148 17.24 -5.64 13.90
CA TYR A 148 16.31 -5.17 12.88
C TYR A 148 16.46 -3.66 12.61
N ARG A 149 16.59 -2.84 13.67
CA ARG A 149 16.81 -1.39 13.53
C ARG A 149 18.17 -1.04 12.96
N ALA A 150 19.21 -1.85 13.23
CA ALA A 150 20.52 -1.67 12.63
C ALA A 150 20.47 -1.90 11.10
N LYS A 151 19.69 -2.87 10.64
CA LYS A 151 19.45 -3.09 9.21
C LYS A 151 18.81 -1.87 8.54
N ASP A 152 17.83 -1.25 9.18
CA ASP A 152 17.14 -0.05 8.68
C ASP A 152 18.11 1.13 8.50
N ALA A 153 19.09 1.27 9.40
CA ALA A 153 20.16 2.26 9.26
C ALA A 153 21.02 1.99 8.02
N VAL A 154 21.40 0.74 7.79
CA VAL A 154 22.20 0.35 6.61
C VAL A 154 21.43 0.60 5.31
N GLU A 155 20.15 0.31 5.26
CA GLU A 155 19.31 0.61 4.08
C GLU A 155 19.25 2.10 3.78
N LYS A 156 19.12 2.95 4.80
CA LYS A 156 19.19 4.42 4.65
C LYS A 156 20.53 4.92 4.17
N ASP A 157 21.61 4.35 4.68
CA ASP A 157 22.97 4.67 4.21
C ASP A 157 23.13 4.32 2.72
N PHE A 158 22.60 3.18 2.27
CA PHE A 158 22.59 2.82 0.86
C PHE A 158 21.73 3.75 0.00
N GLU A 159 20.57 4.21 0.49
CA GLU A 159 19.75 5.20 -0.20
C GLU A 159 20.50 6.54 -0.34
N THR A 160 21.16 6.98 0.71
CA THR A 160 21.98 8.20 0.70
C THR A 160 23.14 8.07 -0.32
N ILE A 161 23.86 6.96 -0.28
CA ILE A 161 24.95 6.69 -1.24
C ILE A 161 24.44 6.69 -2.69
N LYS A 162 23.30 6.06 -2.95
CA LYS A 162 22.68 6.07 -4.29
C LYS A 162 22.28 7.47 -4.74
N SER A 163 21.77 8.28 -3.82
CA SER A 163 21.35 9.66 -4.12
C SER A 163 22.55 10.57 -4.34
N ASP A 164 23.55 10.51 -3.47
CA ASP A 164 24.74 11.39 -3.52
C ASP A 164 25.68 11.04 -4.67
N LEU A 165 25.78 9.76 -5.02
CA LEU A 165 26.63 9.30 -6.13
C LEU A 165 25.89 9.30 -7.47
N GLU A 166 24.62 9.74 -7.51
CA GLU A 166 23.76 9.70 -8.71
C GLU A 166 23.79 8.33 -9.43
N LEU A 167 23.95 7.25 -8.66
CA LEU A 167 23.97 5.90 -9.21
C LEU A 167 22.60 5.57 -9.77
N ARG A 168 22.33 6.01 -10.98
CA ARG A 168 21.16 5.62 -11.73
C ARG A 168 21.20 4.10 -11.95
N PRO A 169 20.08 3.40 -11.80
CA PRO A 169 20.05 2.00 -12.17
C PRO A 169 20.50 1.91 -13.64
N VAL A 170 21.54 1.13 -13.90
CA VAL A 170 21.95 0.80 -15.26
C VAL A 170 20.82 -0.03 -15.84
N PHE A 171 19.92 0.63 -16.57
CA PHE A 171 18.98 -0.09 -17.41
C PHE A 171 19.80 -0.76 -18.51
N HIS A 172 19.88 -2.07 -18.48
CA HIS A 172 20.36 -2.82 -19.63
C HIS A 172 19.36 -2.56 -20.77
N HIS A 173 19.68 -1.59 -21.61
CA HIS A 173 19.09 -1.54 -22.94
C HIS A 173 19.51 -2.84 -23.64
N THR A 174 18.56 -3.74 -23.81
CA THR A 174 18.71 -4.80 -24.80
C THR A 174 18.85 -4.08 -26.13
N ASP A 175 20.05 -4.18 -26.74
CA ASP A 175 20.29 -3.68 -28.09
C ASP A 175 19.18 -4.23 -29.01
N PRO A 176 18.56 -3.38 -29.84
CA PRO A 176 17.65 -3.88 -30.87
C PRO A 176 18.48 -4.78 -31.77
N LYS A 177 18.05 -6.02 -31.90
CA LYS A 177 18.66 -6.97 -32.84
C LYS A 177 18.57 -6.37 -34.24
N VAL A 178 19.74 -6.13 -34.83
CA VAL A 178 19.91 -5.92 -36.27
C VAL A 178 19.59 -7.23 -37.00
#